data_20b72ef2453e1131b03ee169f83aed74
#
_entry.id   20b72ef2453e1131b03ee169f83aed74
#
_cell.length_a   1.000
_cell.length_b   1.000
_cell.length_c   1.000
_cell.angle_alpha   90.00
_cell.angle_beta   90.00
_cell.angle_gamma   90.00
#
_symmetry.space_group_name_H-M   'P 1'
#
loop_
_entity.id
_entity.type
_entity.pdbx_description
1 polymer ?
#
loop_
_entity_poly.entity_id
_entity_poly.type
_entity_poly.pdbx_seq_one_letter_code
_entity_poly.pdbx_strand_id
1 'polypeptide(L)'
;AMLMRELGLAQVDTLAPTLLEAINQPSLNINGLRSAEVGDKAANVIPVSATAALDLRLVKGNTVERQFERLAAHVRAQGYHVLDRAPTDAERLAHPLIATLVRLDGGYGASRTPMDLPISREVAAAVQAASDEPVVLMPSLGGSLPLIVVNDTLGVPTITVPIANHDNNQHAENENVRLQNLWDGIEVYASLMRLGPAP
;
A
#
# COMPACT_ATOMS: atom_id res chain seq x y z
N ALA A 1 1.83 -23.48 -0.82
CA ALA A 1 1.01 -24.27 -1.74
C ALA A 1 -0.49 -24.15 -1.41
N MET A 2 -0.91 -24.26 -0.13
CA MET A 2 -2.31 -24.16 0.30
C MET A 2 -2.89 -22.78 0.02
N LEU A 3 -2.26 -21.71 0.50
CA LEU A 3 -2.67 -20.32 0.30
C LEU A 3 -2.78 -19.94 -1.19
N MET A 4 -1.85 -20.42 -2.03
CA MET A 4 -1.92 -20.17 -3.49
C MET A 4 -3.16 -20.81 -4.12
N ARG A 5 -3.56 -22.02 -3.68
CA ARG A 5 -4.79 -22.67 -4.16
C ARG A 5 -6.03 -21.92 -3.71
N GLU A 6 -6.06 -21.49 -2.47
CA GLU A 6 -7.16 -20.75 -1.87
C GLU A 6 -7.37 -19.41 -2.58
N LEU A 7 -6.29 -18.70 -2.91
CA LEU A 7 -6.31 -17.43 -3.62
C LEU A 7 -6.37 -17.56 -5.16
N GLY A 8 -6.38 -18.78 -5.70
CA GLY A 8 -6.42 -19.02 -7.15
C GLY A 8 -5.19 -18.52 -7.90
N LEU A 9 -4.03 -18.48 -7.25
CA LEU A 9 -2.80 -17.97 -7.82
C LEU A 9 -1.98 -19.10 -8.47
N ALA A 10 -1.58 -18.91 -9.72
CA ALA A 10 -0.65 -19.80 -10.42
C ALA A 10 0.78 -19.64 -9.88
N GLN A 11 1.17 -18.41 -9.53
CA GLN A 11 2.47 -18.09 -8.94
C GLN A 11 2.34 -16.84 -8.06
N VAL A 12 3.27 -16.68 -7.14
CA VAL A 12 3.45 -15.44 -6.35
C VAL A 12 4.42 -14.50 -7.06
N ASP A 13 4.40 -13.24 -6.65
CA ASP A 13 5.41 -12.27 -7.06
C ASP A 13 6.81 -12.74 -6.63
N THR A 14 7.78 -12.54 -7.49
CA THR A 14 9.18 -12.96 -7.31
C THR A 14 10.10 -11.80 -6.94
N LEU A 15 9.55 -10.64 -6.54
CA LEU A 15 10.33 -9.46 -6.14
C LEU A 15 11.24 -9.72 -4.93
N ALA A 16 10.87 -10.69 -4.08
CA ALA A 16 11.68 -11.10 -2.95
C ALA A 16 11.52 -12.60 -2.66
N PRO A 17 12.52 -13.26 -2.00
CA PRO A 17 12.46 -14.68 -1.68
C PRO A 17 11.32 -15.07 -0.75
N THR A 18 10.87 -14.17 0.11
CA THR A 18 9.81 -14.41 1.08
C THR A 18 8.77 -13.30 1.06
N LEU A 19 7.53 -13.63 1.49
CA LEU A 19 6.46 -12.63 1.66
C LEU A 19 6.90 -11.52 2.62
N LEU A 20 7.60 -11.86 3.70
CA LEU A 20 8.09 -10.89 4.67
C LEU A 20 9.06 -9.87 4.06
N GLU A 21 9.92 -10.30 3.16
CA GLU A 21 10.82 -9.40 2.41
C GLU A 21 10.04 -8.60 1.36
N ALA A 22 9.09 -9.23 0.65
CA ALA A 22 8.28 -8.58 -0.37
C ALA A 22 7.47 -7.42 0.19
N ILE A 23 6.79 -7.59 1.33
CA ILE A 23 5.98 -6.51 1.96
C ILE A 23 6.84 -5.35 2.52
N ASN A 24 8.14 -5.53 2.65
CA ASN A 24 9.09 -4.49 3.03
C ASN A 24 9.75 -3.79 1.83
N GLN A 25 9.34 -4.12 0.59
CA GLN A 25 9.76 -3.41 -0.62
C GLN A 25 8.71 -2.37 -1.02
N PRO A 26 9.12 -1.20 -1.53
CA PRO A 26 8.18 -0.27 -2.13
C PRO A 26 7.65 -0.87 -3.43
N SER A 27 6.40 -0.60 -3.76
CA SER A 27 5.80 -1.03 -5.02
C SER A 27 5.27 0.15 -5.84
N LEU A 28 5.20 -0.06 -7.15
CA LEU A 28 4.53 0.83 -8.09
C LEU A 28 3.45 0.00 -8.79
N ASN A 29 2.21 0.42 -8.63
CA ASN A 29 1.06 -0.21 -9.25
C ASN A 29 0.48 0.70 -10.32
N ILE A 30 0.07 0.12 -11.44
CA ILE A 30 -0.66 0.82 -12.48
C ILE A 30 -2.14 0.60 -12.21
N ASN A 31 -2.80 1.61 -11.62
CA ASN A 31 -4.22 1.53 -11.26
C ASN A 31 -5.16 1.72 -12.45
N GLY A 32 -4.66 2.32 -13.52
CA GLY A 32 -5.42 2.50 -14.75
C GLY A 32 -4.57 2.99 -15.90
N LEU A 33 -4.99 2.59 -17.10
CA LEU A 33 -4.42 3.05 -18.37
C LEU A 33 -5.57 3.49 -19.26
N ARG A 34 -5.43 4.65 -19.87
CA ARG A 34 -6.39 5.18 -20.85
C ARG A 34 -5.65 5.81 -22.03
N SER A 35 -6.14 5.50 -23.24
CA SER A 35 -5.70 6.19 -24.46
C SER A 35 -6.90 6.36 -25.34
N ALA A 36 -7.33 5.74 -26.27
CA ALA A 36 -8.56 5.89 -27.04
C ALA A 36 -9.75 5.22 -26.32
N GLU A 37 -10.90 5.21 -26.96
CA GLU A 37 -12.06 4.46 -26.53
C GLU A 37 -12.00 3.01 -27.06
N VAL A 38 -12.63 2.08 -26.35
CA VAL A 38 -12.69 0.65 -26.69
C VAL A 38 -14.14 0.15 -26.78
N GLY A 39 -14.34 -1.04 -27.31
CA GLY A 39 -15.67 -1.65 -27.49
C GLY A 39 -16.52 -0.86 -28.50
N ASP A 40 -17.79 -0.67 -28.19
CA ASP A 40 -18.77 0.00 -29.07
C ASP A 40 -18.44 1.48 -29.36
N LYS A 41 -17.57 2.08 -28.57
CA LYS A 41 -17.11 3.46 -28.75
C LYS A 41 -15.80 3.56 -29.53
N ALA A 42 -15.23 2.44 -29.93
CA ALA A 42 -13.98 2.44 -30.69
C ALA A 42 -14.19 3.15 -32.04
N ALA A 43 -13.24 4.03 -32.39
CA ALA A 43 -13.25 4.76 -33.64
C ALA A 43 -11.88 4.70 -34.29
N ASN A 44 -11.84 4.85 -35.62
CA ASN A 44 -10.60 4.88 -36.41
C ASN A 44 -9.93 6.26 -36.28
N VAL A 45 -9.40 6.55 -35.08
CA VAL A 45 -8.71 7.79 -34.76
C VAL A 45 -7.37 7.49 -34.07
N ILE A 46 -6.38 8.35 -34.31
CA ILE A 46 -5.11 8.29 -33.58
C ILE A 46 -5.26 9.09 -32.29
N PRO A 47 -5.13 8.47 -31.11
CA PRO A 47 -5.24 9.20 -29.85
C PRO A 47 -4.10 10.19 -29.69
N VAL A 48 -4.40 11.36 -29.16
CA VAL A 48 -3.43 12.45 -28.95
C VAL A 48 -2.67 12.30 -27.62
N SER A 49 -3.12 11.43 -26.74
CA SER A 49 -2.50 11.18 -25.46
C SER A 49 -2.80 9.77 -24.92
N ALA A 50 -1.93 9.30 -24.05
CA ALA A 50 -2.17 8.15 -23.18
C ALA A 50 -1.91 8.58 -21.75
N THR A 51 -2.74 8.10 -20.83
CA THR A 51 -2.62 8.42 -19.40
C THR A 51 -2.53 7.15 -18.56
N ALA A 52 -1.57 7.10 -17.64
CA ALA A 52 -1.47 6.09 -16.62
C ALA A 52 -1.73 6.71 -15.25
N ALA A 53 -2.60 6.11 -14.46
CA ALA A 53 -2.74 6.39 -13.03
C ALA A 53 -1.84 5.42 -12.27
N LEU A 54 -0.91 5.97 -11.48
CA LEU A 54 0.10 5.21 -10.76
C LEU A 54 -0.09 5.37 -9.25
N ASP A 55 0.03 4.28 -8.51
CA ASP A 55 0.07 4.25 -7.06
C ASP A 55 1.45 3.76 -6.59
N LEU A 56 2.16 4.62 -5.84
CA LEU A 56 3.45 4.28 -5.26
C LEU A 56 3.26 3.95 -3.78
N ARG A 57 3.42 2.68 -3.44
CA ARG A 57 3.39 2.22 -2.05
C ARG A 57 4.75 2.40 -1.41
N LEU A 58 4.78 3.11 -0.29
CA LEU A 58 6.00 3.42 0.42
C LEU A 58 6.24 2.42 1.55
N VAL A 59 7.53 2.22 1.87
CA VAL A 59 7.96 1.52 3.07
C VAL A 59 8.80 2.46 3.93
N LYS A 60 8.98 2.15 5.20
CA LYS A 60 9.80 2.96 6.12
C LYS A 60 11.19 3.19 5.54
N GLY A 61 11.61 4.45 5.54
CA GLY A 61 12.89 4.89 4.95
C GLY A 61 12.79 5.41 3.51
N ASN A 62 11.62 5.28 2.86
CA ASN A 62 11.34 5.92 1.59
C ASN A 62 10.45 7.15 1.79
N THR A 63 10.75 8.22 1.05
CA THR A 63 9.92 9.43 1.03
C THR A 63 9.16 9.55 -0.28
N VAL A 64 8.05 10.27 -0.26
CA VAL A 64 7.22 10.57 -1.43
C VAL A 64 8.08 11.24 -2.51
N GLU A 65 8.86 12.27 -2.12
CA GLU A 65 9.71 13.05 -3.01
C GLU A 65 10.72 12.15 -3.73
N ARG A 66 11.45 11.34 -2.96
CA ARG A 66 12.46 10.43 -3.52
C ARG A 66 11.87 9.42 -4.51
N GLN A 67 10.68 8.87 -4.21
CA GLN A 67 10.05 7.92 -5.11
C GLN A 67 9.52 8.59 -6.37
N PHE A 68 8.96 9.79 -6.25
CA PHE A 68 8.54 10.58 -7.41
C PHE A 68 9.73 10.96 -8.31
N GLU A 69 10.85 11.37 -7.74
CA GLU A 69 12.08 11.65 -8.49
C GLU A 69 12.62 10.41 -9.21
N ARG A 70 12.59 9.25 -8.56
CA ARG A 70 12.98 7.97 -9.20
C ARG A 70 12.08 7.63 -10.38
N LEU A 71 10.77 7.83 -10.25
CA LEU A 71 9.83 7.66 -11.35
C LEU A 71 10.16 8.62 -12.50
N ALA A 72 10.35 9.90 -12.19
CA ALA A 72 10.71 10.90 -13.18
C ALA A 72 12.03 10.58 -13.89
N ALA A 73 13.03 10.13 -13.14
CA ALA A 73 14.32 9.70 -13.70
C ALA A 73 14.17 8.47 -14.61
N HIS A 74 13.33 7.50 -14.21
CA HIS A 74 13.05 6.34 -15.03
C HIS A 74 12.39 6.73 -16.35
N VAL A 75 11.40 7.61 -16.33
CA VAL A 75 10.70 8.09 -17.54
C VAL A 75 11.66 8.86 -18.46
N ARG A 76 12.54 9.72 -17.89
CA ARG A 76 13.59 10.38 -18.67
C ARG A 76 14.55 9.39 -19.31
N ALA A 77 14.94 8.35 -18.60
CA ALA A 77 15.84 7.31 -19.12
C ALA A 77 15.22 6.54 -20.30
N GLN A 78 13.89 6.55 -20.45
CA GLN A 78 13.19 6.01 -21.61
C GLN A 78 13.14 7.00 -22.80
N GLY A 79 13.79 8.15 -22.70
CA GLY A 79 13.88 9.15 -23.79
C GLY A 79 12.79 10.22 -23.75
N TYR A 80 11.97 10.27 -22.72
CA TYR A 80 10.92 11.28 -22.60
C TYR A 80 11.45 12.60 -22.06
N HIS A 81 11.00 13.70 -22.66
CA HIS A 81 11.08 15.02 -22.04
C HIS A 81 10.00 15.13 -20.96
N VAL A 82 10.41 15.17 -19.70
CA VAL A 82 9.47 15.11 -18.53
C VAL A 82 9.14 16.51 -18.06
N LEU A 83 7.85 16.80 -18.00
CA LEU A 83 7.26 18.05 -17.53
C LEU A 83 6.33 17.80 -16.32
N ASP A 84 6.05 18.84 -15.56
CA ASP A 84 5.04 18.87 -14.48
C ASP A 84 3.75 19.63 -14.87
N ARG A 85 3.71 20.11 -16.11
CA ARG A 85 2.62 20.89 -16.71
C ARG A 85 2.37 20.46 -18.16
N ALA A 86 1.30 20.96 -18.73
CA ALA A 86 1.03 20.77 -20.14
C ALA A 86 2.18 21.35 -21.00
N PRO A 87 2.63 20.63 -22.05
CA PRO A 87 3.69 21.08 -22.94
C PRO A 87 3.23 22.29 -23.79
N THR A 88 4.13 23.21 -24.02
CA THR A 88 3.99 24.29 -25.00
C THR A 88 4.18 23.79 -26.42
N ASP A 89 3.76 24.56 -27.41
CA ASP A 89 3.96 24.22 -28.84
C ASP A 89 5.47 24.12 -29.18
N ALA A 90 6.29 24.99 -28.61
CA ALA A 90 7.74 24.94 -28.79
C ALA A 90 8.34 23.62 -28.26
N GLU A 91 7.92 23.15 -27.10
CA GLU A 91 8.35 21.87 -26.54
C GLU A 91 7.86 20.68 -27.38
N ARG A 92 6.63 20.75 -27.90
CA ARG A 92 6.10 19.71 -28.82
C ARG A 92 6.90 19.62 -30.11
N LEU A 93 7.37 20.73 -30.62
CA LEU A 93 8.21 20.78 -31.82
C LEU A 93 9.64 20.32 -31.55
N ALA A 94 10.14 20.53 -30.34
CA ALA A 94 11.51 20.20 -29.96
C ALA A 94 11.68 18.74 -29.49
N HIS A 95 10.65 18.11 -28.96
CA HIS A 95 10.72 16.80 -28.33
C HIS A 95 9.70 15.82 -28.88
N PRO A 96 10.14 14.71 -29.53
CA PRO A 96 9.24 13.71 -30.10
C PRO A 96 8.50 12.88 -29.04
N LEU A 97 9.06 12.75 -27.84
CA LEU A 97 8.47 12.02 -26.71
C LEU A 97 8.37 12.97 -25.50
N ILE A 98 7.15 13.23 -25.07
CA ILE A 98 6.88 14.09 -23.91
C ILE A 98 6.02 13.33 -22.93
N ALA A 99 6.36 13.40 -21.64
CA ALA A 99 5.56 12.91 -20.53
C ALA A 99 5.30 14.02 -19.53
N THR A 100 4.05 14.20 -19.13
CA THR A 100 3.68 15.09 -18.03
C THR A 100 3.45 14.22 -16.79
N LEU A 101 4.23 14.46 -15.73
CA LEU A 101 4.07 13.81 -14.44
C LEU A 101 3.37 14.75 -13.49
N VAL A 102 2.16 14.36 -13.07
CA VAL A 102 1.35 15.13 -12.12
C VAL A 102 1.31 14.37 -10.80
N ARG A 103 1.80 14.99 -9.75
CA ARG A 103 1.65 14.48 -8.39
C ARG A 103 0.28 14.88 -7.85
N LEU A 104 -0.51 13.91 -7.42
CA LEU A 104 -1.77 14.16 -6.74
C LEU A 104 -1.50 14.44 -5.25
N ASP A 105 -2.35 15.26 -4.65
CA ASP A 105 -2.31 15.56 -3.21
C ASP A 105 -2.79 14.37 -2.37
N GLY A 106 -2.45 14.38 -1.08
CA GLY A 106 -2.91 13.36 -0.11
C GLY A 106 -1.96 12.18 0.10
N GLY A 107 -0.78 12.17 -0.54
CA GLY A 107 0.25 11.18 -0.26
C GLY A 107 0.88 11.38 1.13
N TYR A 108 1.17 10.28 1.84
CA TYR A 108 1.82 10.30 3.15
C TYR A 108 2.90 9.22 3.26
N GLY A 109 3.81 9.41 4.22
CA GLY A 109 4.90 8.48 4.47
C GLY A 109 4.45 7.17 5.10
N ALA A 110 5.28 6.13 4.99
CA ALA A 110 5.03 4.86 5.65
C ALA A 110 5.31 4.94 7.16
N SER A 111 4.41 4.41 7.96
CA SER A 111 4.59 4.19 9.39
C SER A 111 5.03 2.75 9.66
N ARG A 112 5.93 2.57 10.63
CA ARG A 112 6.29 1.25 11.16
C ARG A 112 6.75 1.40 12.61
N THR A 113 6.09 0.69 13.50
CA THR A 113 6.50 0.58 14.90
C THR A 113 7.50 -0.55 15.06
N PRO A 114 8.68 -0.32 15.69
CA PRO A 114 9.63 -1.39 15.98
C PRO A 114 9.01 -2.47 16.88
N MET A 115 9.22 -3.74 16.51
CA MET A 115 8.63 -4.88 17.24
C MET A 115 9.30 -5.16 18.59
N ASP A 116 10.48 -4.61 18.81
CA ASP A 116 11.29 -4.77 20.03
C ASP A 116 11.00 -3.71 21.09
N LEU A 117 10.09 -2.77 20.84
CA LEU A 117 9.64 -1.83 21.85
C LEU A 117 8.92 -2.56 23.01
N PRO A 118 9.03 -2.08 24.26
CA PRO A 118 8.28 -2.64 25.39
C PRO A 118 6.80 -2.77 25.08
N ILE A 119 6.16 -1.71 24.62
CA ILE A 119 4.73 -1.71 24.27
C ILE A 119 4.38 -2.72 23.16
N SER A 120 5.27 -2.94 22.19
CA SER A 120 5.04 -3.94 21.13
C SER A 120 5.00 -5.36 21.70
N ARG A 121 5.87 -5.64 22.66
CA ARG A 121 5.90 -6.94 23.38
C ARG A 121 4.69 -7.12 24.28
N GLU A 122 4.27 -6.06 24.99
CA GLU A 122 3.10 -6.09 25.87
C GLU A 122 1.81 -6.32 25.07
N VAL A 123 1.65 -5.61 23.92
CA VAL A 123 0.52 -5.82 23.00
C VAL A 123 0.54 -7.26 22.48
N ALA A 124 1.68 -7.76 22.01
CA ALA A 124 1.79 -9.13 21.52
C ALA A 124 1.42 -10.16 22.60
N ALA A 125 1.87 -9.95 23.84
CA ALA A 125 1.52 -10.82 24.98
C ALA A 125 0.03 -10.76 25.32
N ALA A 126 -0.58 -9.58 25.29
CA ALA A 126 -2.00 -9.41 25.56
C ALA A 126 -2.88 -10.08 24.49
N VAL A 127 -2.50 -9.97 23.21
CA VAL A 127 -3.19 -10.67 22.12
C VAL A 127 -3.02 -12.18 22.25
N GLN A 128 -1.81 -12.67 22.56
CA GLN A 128 -1.56 -14.09 22.74
C GLN A 128 -2.35 -14.66 23.92
N ALA A 129 -2.52 -13.90 25.00
CA ALA A 129 -3.31 -14.33 26.16
C ALA A 129 -4.82 -14.48 25.86
N ALA A 130 -5.31 -13.85 24.81
CA ALA A 130 -6.69 -13.91 24.34
C ALA A 130 -6.84 -14.79 23.07
N SER A 131 -5.81 -15.57 22.71
CA SER A 131 -5.83 -16.42 21.51
C SER A 131 -5.32 -17.81 21.83
N ASP A 132 -6.06 -18.84 21.41
CA ASP A 132 -5.66 -20.25 21.52
C ASP A 132 -4.57 -20.62 20.52
N GLU A 133 -4.47 -19.89 19.41
CA GLU A 133 -3.49 -20.12 18.37
C GLU A 133 -2.29 -19.17 18.48
N PRO A 134 -1.10 -19.58 18.00
CA PRO A 134 0.07 -18.73 17.98
C PRO A 134 -0.16 -17.43 17.19
N VAL A 135 0.10 -16.29 17.83
CA VAL A 135 -0.03 -14.98 17.19
C VAL A 135 1.08 -14.75 16.18
N VAL A 136 0.69 -14.38 14.96
CA VAL A 136 1.64 -14.04 13.90
C VAL A 136 2.02 -12.57 14.01
N LEU A 137 3.30 -12.31 14.25
CA LEU A 137 3.85 -10.97 14.33
C LEU A 137 4.44 -10.55 12.98
N MET A 138 3.92 -9.44 12.43
CA MET A 138 4.38 -8.90 11.15
C MET A 138 4.94 -7.48 11.34
N PRO A 139 6.14 -7.20 10.82
CA PRO A 139 6.77 -5.88 10.99
C PRO A 139 6.09 -4.78 10.17
N SER A 140 5.32 -5.15 9.13
CA SER A 140 4.62 -4.24 8.25
C SER A 140 3.43 -4.94 7.60
N LEU A 141 2.44 -4.17 7.18
CA LEU A 141 1.31 -4.63 6.37
C LEU A 141 1.24 -3.82 5.08
N GLY A 142 0.74 -4.44 4.01
CA GLY A 142 0.58 -3.79 2.70
C GLY A 142 -0.57 -2.76 2.63
N GLY A 143 -1.36 -2.60 3.68
CA GLY A 143 -2.44 -1.64 3.76
C GLY A 143 -1.94 -0.19 3.96
N SER A 144 -2.73 0.78 3.51
CA SER A 144 -2.45 2.20 3.71
C SER A 144 -3.47 2.80 4.66
N LEU A 145 -2.99 3.16 5.84
CA LEU A 145 -3.72 3.96 6.83
C LEU A 145 -2.88 5.20 7.17
N PRO A 146 -3.49 6.34 7.47
CA PRO A 146 -2.76 7.57 7.78
C PRO A 146 -2.13 7.55 9.19
N LEU A 147 -1.58 6.41 9.61
CA LEU A 147 -0.99 6.20 10.94
C LEU A 147 0.20 7.11 11.21
N ILE A 148 0.91 7.51 10.14
CA ILE A 148 2.02 8.48 10.27
C ILE A 148 1.54 9.80 10.87
N VAL A 149 0.33 10.25 10.56
CA VAL A 149 -0.25 11.47 11.12
C VAL A 149 -0.44 11.33 12.62
N VAL A 150 -0.93 10.17 13.09
CA VAL A 150 -1.09 9.88 14.52
C VAL A 150 0.27 9.85 15.23
N ASN A 151 1.23 9.16 14.63
CA ASN A 151 2.59 9.05 15.19
C ASN A 151 3.26 10.43 15.30
N ASP A 152 3.19 11.24 14.25
CA ASP A 152 3.85 12.54 14.19
C ASP A 152 3.15 13.59 15.08
N THR A 153 1.81 13.52 15.19
CA THR A 153 1.04 14.48 15.98
C THR A 153 1.10 14.17 17.48
N LEU A 154 0.97 12.90 17.85
CA LEU A 154 0.91 12.48 19.24
C LEU A 154 2.26 12.00 19.79
N GLY A 155 3.24 11.74 18.95
CA GLY A 155 4.55 11.21 19.35
C GLY A 155 4.49 9.78 19.91
N VAL A 156 3.43 9.02 19.56
CA VAL A 156 3.20 7.67 20.09
C VAL A 156 3.30 6.61 18.98
N PRO A 157 3.81 5.41 19.29
CA PRO A 157 3.80 4.31 18.34
C PRO A 157 2.36 3.80 18.11
N THR A 158 2.08 3.35 16.89
CA THR A 158 0.82 2.70 16.52
C THR A 158 1.05 1.24 16.20
N ILE A 159 0.18 0.37 16.71
CA ILE A 159 0.23 -1.08 16.47
C ILE A 159 -1.13 -1.50 15.94
N THR A 160 -1.14 -2.16 14.78
CA THR A 160 -2.37 -2.68 14.18
C THR A 160 -2.63 -4.08 14.69
N VAL A 161 -3.83 -4.30 15.25
CA VAL A 161 -4.31 -5.61 15.69
C VAL A 161 -5.59 -5.90 14.90
N PRO A 162 -5.48 -6.60 13.74
CA PRO A 162 -6.63 -6.90 12.89
C PRO A 162 -7.48 -8.02 13.49
N ILE A 163 -8.79 -7.94 13.32
CA ILE A 163 -9.76 -8.95 13.74
C ILE A 163 -10.55 -9.56 12.60
N ALA A 164 -10.53 -8.94 11.42
CA ALA A 164 -11.25 -9.44 10.25
C ALA A 164 -10.58 -10.69 9.66
N ASN A 165 -11.39 -11.55 9.08
CA ASN A 165 -10.90 -12.70 8.30
C ASN A 165 -10.18 -12.23 7.01
N HIS A 166 -9.22 -13.01 6.53
CA HIS A 166 -8.41 -12.70 5.34
C HIS A 166 -9.23 -12.71 4.04
N ASP A 167 -10.34 -13.44 4.02
CA ASP A 167 -11.26 -13.61 2.89
C ASP A 167 -12.54 -12.74 3.04
N ASN A 168 -12.44 -11.61 3.73
CA ASN A 168 -13.56 -10.71 4.02
C ASN A 168 -14.07 -9.91 2.82
N ASN A 169 -13.49 -10.09 1.65
CA ASN A 169 -13.83 -9.41 0.41
C ASN A 169 -13.73 -7.86 0.51
N GLN A 170 -12.73 -7.39 1.24
CA GLN A 170 -12.52 -5.96 1.51
C GLN A 170 -12.48 -5.12 0.24
N HIS A 171 -13.20 -4.01 0.24
CA HIS A 171 -13.36 -3.08 -0.88
C HIS A 171 -14.10 -3.66 -2.10
N ALA A 172 -14.84 -4.75 -1.93
CA ALA A 172 -15.64 -5.38 -2.98
C ALA A 172 -17.07 -5.65 -2.52
N GLU A 173 -17.90 -6.10 -3.46
CA GLU A 173 -19.26 -6.53 -3.13
C GLU A 173 -19.25 -7.70 -2.13
N ASN A 174 -20.23 -7.72 -1.23
CA ASN A 174 -20.33 -8.71 -0.15
C ASN A 174 -19.16 -8.70 0.85
N GLU A 175 -18.57 -7.54 1.10
CA GLU A 175 -17.63 -7.38 2.20
C GLU A 175 -18.26 -7.88 3.51
N ASN A 176 -17.51 -8.70 4.24
CA ASN A 176 -18.05 -9.44 5.38
C ASN A 176 -17.03 -9.68 6.48
N VAL A 177 -17.51 -10.01 7.67
CA VAL A 177 -16.70 -10.51 8.77
C VAL A 177 -17.34 -11.76 9.35
N ARG A 178 -16.53 -12.78 9.66
CA ARG A 178 -17.01 -13.97 10.36
C ARG A 178 -17.42 -13.59 11.77
N LEU A 179 -18.58 -14.06 12.23
CA LEU A 179 -19.03 -13.78 13.59
C LEU A 179 -18.03 -14.25 14.64
N GLN A 180 -17.37 -15.38 14.44
CA GLN A 180 -16.34 -15.85 15.36
C GLN A 180 -15.20 -14.85 15.46
N ASN A 181 -14.70 -14.32 14.34
CA ASN A 181 -13.67 -13.27 14.38
C ASN A 181 -14.11 -12.03 15.15
N LEU A 182 -15.41 -11.69 15.10
CA LEU A 182 -15.94 -10.58 15.90
C LEU A 182 -15.88 -10.89 17.40
N TRP A 183 -16.28 -12.12 17.80
CA TRP A 183 -16.22 -12.54 19.21
C TRP A 183 -14.80 -12.59 19.72
N ASP A 184 -13.90 -13.23 18.99
CA ASP A 184 -12.47 -13.31 19.32
C ASP A 184 -11.86 -11.90 19.39
N GLY A 185 -12.26 -11.01 18.49
CA GLY A 185 -11.86 -9.61 18.48
C GLY A 185 -12.27 -8.85 19.74
N ILE A 186 -13.46 -9.10 20.27
CA ILE A 186 -13.92 -8.50 21.53
C ILE A 186 -13.02 -8.95 22.71
N GLU A 187 -12.66 -10.22 22.77
CA GLU A 187 -11.77 -10.75 23.81
C GLU A 187 -10.36 -10.18 23.70
N VAL A 188 -9.82 -10.10 22.47
CA VAL A 188 -8.53 -9.49 22.20
C VAL A 188 -8.52 -8.02 22.64
N TYR A 189 -9.52 -7.23 22.23
CA TYR A 189 -9.58 -5.82 22.60
C TYR A 189 -9.83 -5.63 24.10
N ALA A 190 -10.60 -6.49 24.76
CA ALA A 190 -10.75 -6.47 26.21
C ALA A 190 -9.40 -6.74 26.93
N SER A 191 -8.58 -7.64 26.40
CA SER A 191 -7.22 -7.88 26.90
C SER A 191 -6.32 -6.66 26.72
N LEU A 192 -6.36 -6.02 25.55
CA LEU A 192 -5.59 -4.81 25.26
C LEU A 192 -5.98 -3.63 26.16
N MET A 193 -7.27 -3.46 26.45
CA MET A 193 -7.77 -2.39 27.33
C MET A 193 -7.32 -2.56 28.80
N ARG A 194 -6.80 -3.72 29.18
CA ARG A 194 -6.24 -3.97 30.52
C ARG A 194 -4.76 -3.61 30.62
N LEU A 195 -4.10 -3.29 29.49
CA LEU A 195 -2.75 -2.77 29.53
C LEU A 195 -2.75 -1.43 30.29
N GLY A 196 -1.93 -1.35 31.33
CA GLY A 196 -1.76 -0.12 32.09
C GLY A 196 -0.89 0.90 31.33
N PRO A 197 -0.79 2.14 31.86
CA PRO A 197 0.21 3.07 31.38
C PRO A 197 1.60 2.46 31.54
N ALA A 198 2.46 2.67 30.55
CA ALA A 198 3.87 2.26 30.66
C ALA A 198 4.47 2.87 31.93
N PRO A 199 5.26 2.11 32.70
CA PRO A 199 5.90 2.59 33.91
C PRO A 199 6.91 3.71 33.64
#